data_e9d0b3d17f14f5541991fbf0aa5e7f03
#
_entry.id   e9d0b3d17f14f5541991fbf0aa5e7f03
#
_cell.length_a   1.000
_cell.length_b   1.000
_cell.length_c   1.000
_cell.angle_alpha   90.00
_cell.angle_beta   90.00
_cell.angle_gamma   90.00
#
_symmetry.space_group_name_H-M   'P 1'
#
loop_
_entity.id
_entity.type
_entity.pdbx_description
1 polymer ?
#
loop_
_entity_poly.entity_id
_entity_poly.type
_entity_poly.pdbx_seq_one_letter_code
_entity_poly.pdbx_strand_id
1 'polypeptide(L)'
;MIHRSSSIAPAFPGANQCAVGERASTNGLYQGSGSFADEALERLESILRSLQCGPAQDQAIRLPEVLSIVGISKSTWYARLNPRLPSHDPRVPKPFKLGTSGRSPSVWWRSEVMAYVHACANAHAAY
;
A
#
# COMPACT_ATOMS: atom_id res chain seq x y z
N MET A 1 49.20 16.82 -5.59
CA MET A 1 48.81 15.76 -4.63
C MET A 1 47.32 15.51 -4.76
N ILE A 2 46.99 14.44 -5.37
CA ILE A 2 45.61 14.10 -5.71
C ILE A 2 45.08 13.18 -4.62
N HIS A 3 44.18 13.70 -3.80
CA HIS A 3 43.45 12.88 -2.87
C HIS A 3 42.28 12.22 -3.58
N ARG A 4 42.46 10.96 -3.89
CA ARG A 4 41.36 10.08 -4.29
C ARG A 4 40.45 9.85 -3.07
N SER A 5 39.34 10.50 -3.05
CA SER A 5 38.21 10.08 -2.23
C SER A 5 37.64 8.83 -2.86
N SER A 6 37.95 7.70 -2.29
CA SER A 6 37.25 6.48 -2.56
C SER A 6 35.86 6.58 -1.95
N SER A 7 34.91 6.92 -2.75
CA SER A 7 33.51 6.82 -2.40
C SER A 7 33.14 5.33 -2.40
N ILE A 8 33.19 4.72 -1.25
CA ILE A 8 32.63 3.40 -1.07
C ILE A 8 31.12 3.58 -1.02
N ALA A 9 30.47 3.24 -2.11
CA ALA A 9 29.04 3.11 -2.12
C ALA A 9 28.63 2.04 -1.10
N PRO A 10 27.71 2.31 -0.18
CA PRO A 10 27.18 1.29 0.67
C PRO A 10 26.45 0.28 -0.21
N ALA A 11 26.93 -0.93 -0.22
CA ALA A 11 26.19 -2.04 -0.75
C ALA A 11 24.92 -2.16 0.10
N PHE A 12 23.79 -1.90 -0.47
CA PHE A 12 22.51 -2.27 0.11
C PHE A 12 22.39 -3.79 0.02
N PRO A 13 22.41 -4.52 1.11
CA PRO A 13 21.93 -5.87 1.08
C PRO A 13 20.40 -5.79 1.06
N GLY A 14 19.89 -5.49 -0.08
CA GLY A 14 18.47 -5.67 -0.36
C GLY A 14 18.17 -7.12 -0.59
N ALA A 15 18.60 -7.95 0.31
CA ALA A 15 18.15 -9.31 0.36
C ALA A 15 16.91 -9.34 1.24
N ASN A 16 15.79 -8.98 0.69
CA ASN A 16 14.54 -9.55 1.11
C ASN A 16 14.52 -11.01 0.69
N GLN A 17 15.41 -11.75 1.29
CA GLN A 17 15.23 -13.16 1.38
C GLN A 17 14.14 -13.35 2.43
N CYS A 18 12.91 -13.45 1.97
CA CYS A 18 12.00 -14.33 2.62
C CYS A 18 12.67 -15.69 2.56
N ALA A 19 13.56 -15.93 3.50
CA ALA A 19 14.04 -17.25 3.76
C ALA A 19 12.84 -17.99 4.33
N VAL A 20 12.06 -18.53 3.44
CA VAL A 20 11.24 -19.66 3.74
C VAL A 20 12.25 -20.75 4.10
N GLY A 21 12.57 -20.82 5.36
CA GLY A 21 13.31 -21.91 5.90
C GLY A 21 12.45 -23.14 5.78
N GLU A 22 12.47 -23.72 4.65
CA GLU A 22 11.92 -25.02 4.40
C GLU A 22 12.85 -26.02 5.07
N ARG A 23 12.70 -26.15 6.34
CA ARG A 23 13.13 -27.36 7.02
C ARG A 23 11.99 -28.33 6.94
N ALA A 24 11.91 -28.98 5.83
CA ALA A 24 11.23 -30.25 5.75
C ALA A 24 12.03 -31.25 6.60
N SER A 25 11.78 -31.25 7.88
CA SER A 25 12.19 -32.36 8.73
C SER A 25 11.22 -33.49 8.48
N THR A 26 11.50 -34.26 7.49
CA THR A 26 10.85 -35.53 7.27
C THR A 26 11.46 -36.57 8.22
N ASN A 27 11.18 -36.45 9.49
CA ASN A 27 11.33 -37.53 10.42
C ASN A 27 10.01 -37.71 11.15
N GLY A 28 9.19 -38.48 10.54
CA GLY A 28 7.97 -38.86 11.17
C GLY A 28 7.34 -39.98 10.39
N LEU A 29 7.67 -41.19 10.71
CA LEU A 29 6.78 -42.31 10.58
C LEU A 29 5.49 -41.97 11.31
N TYR A 30 4.60 -41.27 10.64
CA TYR A 30 3.26 -41.07 11.09
C TYR A 30 2.29 -41.81 10.21
N GLN A 31 2.03 -43.00 10.63
CA GLN A 31 0.73 -43.56 10.47
C GLN A 31 -0.23 -42.81 11.40
N GLY A 32 -0.61 -41.65 11.00
CA GLY A 32 -1.73 -40.94 11.54
C GLY A 32 -2.67 -40.76 10.38
N SER A 33 -3.84 -41.28 10.48
CA SER A 33 -4.97 -40.93 9.66
C SER A 33 -5.26 -39.44 9.87
N GLY A 34 -4.34 -38.63 9.40
CA GLY A 34 -4.51 -37.20 9.26
C GLY A 34 -5.64 -36.99 8.28
N SER A 35 -6.75 -36.55 8.78
CA SER A 35 -7.91 -36.22 8.03
C SER A 35 -7.51 -35.33 6.87
N PHE A 36 -7.91 -35.65 5.66
CA PHE A 36 -7.77 -34.76 4.48
C PHE A 36 -8.32 -33.35 4.72
N ALA A 37 -9.16 -33.21 5.74
CA ALA A 37 -9.71 -31.95 6.19
C ALA A 37 -8.65 -31.04 6.84
N ASP A 38 -7.72 -31.58 7.61
CA ASP A 38 -6.67 -30.78 8.26
C ASP A 38 -5.67 -30.24 7.26
N GLU A 39 -5.30 -31.05 6.29
CA GLU A 39 -4.40 -30.61 5.22
C GLU A 39 -5.06 -29.55 4.31
N ALA A 40 -6.34 -29.68 4.06
CA ALA A 40 -7.11 -28.68 3.31
C ALA A 40 -7.25 -27.38 4.09
N LEU A 41 -7.43 -27.42 5.40
CA LEU A 41 -7.48 -26.24 6.27
C LEU A 41 -6.13 -25.53 6.31
N GLU A 42 -5.03 -26.23 6.43
CA GLU A 42 -3.70 -25.64 6.41
C GLU A 42 -3.41 -24.96 5.06
N ARG A 43 -3.84 -25.55 3.97
CA ARG A 43 -3.71 -24.94 2.64
C ARG A 43 -4.57 -23.69 2.50
N LEU A 44 -5.79 -23.70 2.99
CA LEU A 44 -6.66 -22.54 2.99
C LEU A 44 -6.10 -21.41 3.86
N GLU A 45 -5.59 -21.74 5.04
CA GLU A 45 -4.94 -20.75 5.90
C GLU A 45 -3.68 -20.17 5.26
N SER A 46 -2.89 -20.99 4.58
CA SER A 46 -1.71 -20.53 3.85
C SER A 46 -2.08 -19.60 2.70
N ILE A 47 -3.14 -19.92 1.96
CA ILE A 47 -3.64 -19.07 0.87
C ILE A 47 -4.20 -17.75 1.44
N LEU A 48 -4.99 -17.81 2.51
CA LEU A 48 -5.51 -16.62 3.18
C LEU A 48 -4.37 -15.74 3.72
N ARG A 49 -3.36 -16.34 4.31
CA ARG A 49 -2.18 -15.63 4.80
C ARG A 49 -1.39 -14.99 3.67
N SER A 50 -1.27 -15.65 2.52
CA SER A 50 -0.65 -15.11 1.32
C SER A 50 -1.44 -13.93 0.74
N LEU A 51 -2.76 -13.98 0.81
CA LEU A 51 -3.64 -12.90 0.37
C LEU A 51 -3.64 -11.72 1.34
N GLN A 52 -3.44 -11.98 2.64
CA GLN A 52 -3.36 -10.96 3.67
C GLN A 52 -1.94 -10.38 3.81
N CYS A 53 -0.94 -11.10 3.39
CA CYS A 53 0.48 -10.74 3.49
C CYS A 53 1.03 -10.07 2.23
N GLY A 54 0.17 -9.56 1.36
CA GLY A 54 0.59 -8.47 0.53
C GLY A 54 0.73 -7.28 1.47
N PRO A 55 1.93 -6.70 1.72
CA PRO A 55 1.95 -5.35 2.19
C PRO A 55 1.09 -4.61 1.18
N ALA A 56 0.03 -3.99 1.63
CA ALA A 56 -0.61 -2.96 0.85
C ALA A 56 0.50 -1.95 0.63
N GLN A 57 1.28 -2.15 -0.43
CA GLN A 57 2.32 -1.22 -0.83
C GLN A 57 1.57 0.03 -1.21
N ASP A 58 1.43 0.89 -0.21
CA ASP A 58 0.76 2.13 -0.43
C ASP A 58 1.58 2.92 -1.41
N GLN A 59 0.97 3.30 -2.50
CA GLN A 59 1.61 3.97 -3.60
C GLN A 59 1.30 5.46 -3.54
N ALA A 60 2.33 6.26 -3.61
CA ALA A 60 2.19 7.70 -3.80
C ALA A 60 1.79 7.98 -5.26
N ILE A 61 0.60 8.51 -5.45
CA ILE A 61 0.02 8.80 -6.77
C ILE A 61 -0.06 10.30 -7.02
N ARG A 62 0.02 10.68 -8.29
CA ARG A 62 -0.09 12.07 -8.72
C ARG A 62 -1.53 12.48 -9.00
N LEU A 63 -1.76 13.78 -9.10
CA LEU A 63 -3.08 14.35 -9.34
C LEU A 63 -3.86 13.72 -10.50
N PRO A 64 -3.29 13.48 -11.71
CA PRO A 64 -4.03 12.87 -12.80
C PRO A 64 -4.60 11.50 -12.44
N GLU A 65 -3.84 10.73 -11.67
CA GLU A 65 -4.21 9.40 -11.21
C GLU A 65 -5.31 9.47 -10.15
N VAL A 66 -5.20 10.42 -9.21
CA VAL A 66 -6.25 10.72 -8.22
C VAL A 66 -7.57 11.06 -8.92
N LEU A 67 -7.53 11.94 -9.91
CA LEU A 67 -8.72 12.34 -10.67
C LEU A 67 -9.34 11.18 -11.46
N SER A 68 -8.51 10.28 -11.97
CA SER A 68 -8.96 9.07 -12.63
C SER A 68 -9.70 8.11 -11.67
N ILE A 69 -9.21 7.99 -10.45
CA ILE A 69 -9.83 7.13 -9.43
C ILE A 69 -11.14 7.74 -8.93
N VAL A 70 -11.15 9.02 -8.65
CA VAL A 70 -12.32 9.71 -8.06
C VAL A 70 -13.36 10.10 -9.11
N GLY A 71 -12.95 10.27 -10.36
CA GLY A 71 -13.86 10.61 -11.48
C GLY A 71 -14.38 12.05 -11.48
N ILE A 72 -13.66 12.99 -10.88
CA ILE A 72 -14.04 14.41 -10.82
C ILE A 72 -13.01 15.31 -11.50
N SER A 73 -13.41 16.55 -11.78
CA SER A 73 -12.52 17.54 -12.38
C SER A 73 -11.46 18.04 -11.38
N LYS A 74 -10.35 18.53 -11.92
CA LYS A 74 -9.27 19.14 -11.14
C LYS A 74 -9.79 20.29 -10.26
N SER A 75 -10.60 21.16 -10.80
CA SER A 75 -11.18 22.31 -10.08
C SER A 75 -12.03 21.85 -8.90
N THR A 76 -12.87 20.84 -9.11
CA THR A 76 -13.73 20.27 -8.07
C THR A 76 -12.87 19.62 -6.96
N TRP A 77 -11.81 18.93 -7.33
CA TRP A 77 -10.90 18.34 -6.35
C TRP A 77 -10.26 19.38 -5.44
N TYR A 78 -9.69 20.44 -6.02
CA TYR A 78 -9.10 21.53 -5.25
C TYR A 78 -10.12 22.34 -4.45
N ALA A 79 -11.35 22.49 -4.95
CA ALA A 79 -12.42 23.13 -4.21
C ALA A 79 -12.77 22.34 -2.92
N ARG A 80 -12.77 21.01 -2.98
CA ARG A 80 -12.98 20.16 -1.80
C ARG A 80 -11.82 20.21 -0.81
N LEU A 81 -10.59 20.40 -1.29
CA LEU A 81 -9.40 20.55 -0.46
C LEU A 81 -9.33 21.91 0.25
N ASN A 82 -9.97 22.93 -0.29
CA ASN A 82 -9.85 24.30 0.22
C ASN A 82 -10.85 24.56 1.36
N PRO A 83 -10.39 24.77 2.61
CA PRO A 83 -11.26 24.97 3.75
C PRO A 83 -12.06 26.30 3.71
N ARG A 84 -11.71 27.20 2.79
CA ARG A 84 -12.42 28.48 2.64
C ARG A 84 -13.66 28.39 1.75
N LEU A 85 -13.83 27.30 1.05
CA LEU A 85 -14.96 27.10 0.13
C LEU A 85 -16.07 26.29 0.80
N PRO A 86 -17.33 26.58 0.47
CA PRO A 86 -18.46 25.82 1.02
C PRO A 86 -18.50 24.36 0.57
N SER A 87 -17.82 24.06 -0.53
CA SER A 87 -17.67 22.70 -1.05
C SER A 87 -16.53 21.91 -0.40
N HIS A 88 -15.91 22.45 0.65
CA HIS A 88 -14.87 21.77 1.40
C HIS A 88 -15.38 20.46 2.03
N ASP A 89 -14.64 19.39 1.84
CA ASP A 89 -14.88 18.11 2.49
C ASP A 89 -13.68 17.73 3.36
N PRO A 90 -13.83 17.68 4.69
CA PRO A 90 -12.74 17.35 5.59
C PRO A 90 -12.21 15.92 5.44
N ARG A 91 -12.96 15.05 4.75
CA ARG A 91 -12.59 13.66 4.51
C ARG A 91 -11.59 13.51 3.35
N VAL A 92 -11.43 14.55 2.54
CA VAL A 92 -10.50 14.51 1.40
C VAL A 92 -9.06 14.37 1.90
N PRO A 93 -8.28 13.41 1.38
CA PRO A 93 -6.91 13.22 1.80
C PRO A 93 -6.05 14.42 1.44
N LYS A 94 -5.17 14.80 2.35
CA LYS A 94 -4.29 15.95 2.17
C LYS A 94 -3.08 15.57 1.30
N PRO A 95 -2.67 16.44 0.37
CA PRO A 95 -1.46 16.21 -0.41
C PRO A 95 -0.21 16.36 0.45
N PHE A 96 0.80 15.57 0.15
CA PHE A 96 2.14 15.77 0.69
C PHE A 96 3.15 16.01 -0.44
N LYS A 97 4.28 16.58 -0.11
CA LYS A 97 5.35 16.87 -1.06
C LYS A 97 6.35 15.71 -1.10
N LEU A 98 6.69 15.28 -2.30
CA LEU A 98 7.64 14.18 -2.48
C LEU A 98 9.11 14.59 -2.28
N GLY A 99 9.37 15.84 -1.98
CA GLY A 99 10.72 16.36 -1.75
C GLY A 99 10.71 17.59 -0.87
N THR A 100 11.88 18.03 -0.49
CA THR A 100 12.10 19.19 0.41
C THR A 100 11.90 20.54 -0.28
N SER A 101 11.92 20.59 -1.61
CA SER A 101 11.70 21.79 -2.39
C SER A 101 10.22 22.17 -2.46
N GLY A 102 9.91 23.46 -2.37
CA GLY A 102 8.55 23.95 -2.57
C GLY A 102 7.97 23.66 -3.96
N ARG A 103 8.84 23.40 -4.94
CA ARG A 103 8.47 22.99 -6.31
C ARG A 103 8.23 21.49 -6.47
N SER A 104 8.49 20.71 -5.41
CA SER A 104 8.26 19.27 -5.44
C SER A 104 6.81 18.92 -5.75
N PRO A 105 6.56 17.86 -6.53
CA PRO A 105 5.22 17.46 -6.88
C PRO A 105 4.41 17.10 -5.64
N SER A 106 3.14 17.48 -5.66
CA SER A 106 2.18 17.03 -4.67
C SER A 106 1.68 15.64 -5.05
N VAL A 107 1.63 14.76 -4.10
CA VAL A 107 1.17 13.38 -4.24
C VAL A 107 0.23 13.04 -3.10
N TRP A 108 -0.51 11.96 -3.27
CA TRP A 108 -1.45 11.41 -2.29
C TRP A 108 -1.18 9.93 -2.10
N TRP A 109 -1.50 9.41 -0.97
CA TRP A 109 -1.52 7.97 -0.77
C TRP A 109 -2.72 7.36 -1.50
N ARG A 110 -2.47 6.37 -2.30
CA ARG A 110 -3.54 5.68 -3.05
C ARG A 110 -4.58 5.07 -2.12
N SER A 111 -4.16 4.50 -1.01
CA SER A 111 -5.05 3.93 0.01
C SER A 111 -6.00 4.98 0.60
N GLU A 112 -5.50 6.18 0.89
CA GLU A 112 -6.31 7.28 1.42
C GLU A 112 -7.34 7.77 0.40
N VAL A 113 -6.96 7.86 -0.87
CA VAL A 113 -7.88 8.23 -1.96
C VAL A 113 -8.96 7.18 -2.12
N MET A 114 -8.61 5.90 -2.08
CA MET A 114 -9.58 4.81 -2.14
C MET A 114 -10.51 4.81 -0.92
N ALA A 115 -9.98 5.01 0.28
CA ALA A 115 -10.77 5.11 1.51
C ALA A 115 -11.77 6.27 1.45
N TYR A 116 -11.37 7.40 0.88
CA TYR A 116 -12.25 8.54 0.66
C TYR A 116 -13.42 8.19 -0.28
N VAL A 117 -13.15 7.52 -1.39
CA VAL A 117 -14.18 7.08 -2.33
C VAL A 117 -15.17 6.12 -1.66
N HIS A 118 -14.66 5.17 -0.89
CA HIS A 118 -15.50 4.25 -0.10
C HIS A 118 -16.34 4.97 0.95
N ALA A 119 -15.76 5.94 1.64
CA ALA A 119 -16.50 6.74 2.63
C ALA A 119 -17.63 7.54 1.99
N CYS A 120 -17.42 8.08 0.78
CA CYS A 120 -18.46 8.76 0.02
C CYS A 120 -19.57 7.79 -0.42
N ALA A 121 -19.20 6.60 -0.89
CA ALA A 121 -20.17 5.58 -1.28
C ALA A 121 -21.04 5.11 -0.11
N ASN A 122 -20.42 4.87 1.04
CA ASN A 122 -21.14 4.46 2.25
C ASN A 122 -22.08 5.55 2.78
N ALA A 123 -21.69 6.80 2.67
CA ALA A 123 -22.56 7.92 3.05
C ALA A 123 -23.82 8.00 2.18
N HIS A 124 -23.72 7.63 0.90
CA HIS A 124 -24.88 7.55 0.01
C HIS A 124 -25.77 6.34 0.26
N ALA A 125 -25.20 5.23 0.70
CA ALA A 125 -25.97 4.02 1.00
C ALA A 125 -26.82 4.12 2.29
N ALA A 126 -26.57 5.13 3.11
CA ALA A 126 -27.30 5.36 4.36
C ALA A 126 -28.58 6.22 4.19
N TYR A 127 -28.89 6.64 2.97
CA TYR A 127 -30.13 7.32 2.59
C TYR A 127 -31.00 6.39 1.74
#